data_4193296ed8f39caf104149bc417191f6
#
_entry.id   4193296ed8f39caf104149bc417191f6
#
_cell.length_a   1.000
_cell.length_b   1.000
_cell.length_c   1.000
_cell.angle_alpha   90.00
_cell.angle_beta   90.00
_cell.angle_gamma   90.00
#
_symmetry.space_group_name_H-M   'P 1'
#
loop_
_entity.id
_entity.type
_entity.pdbx_description
1 polymer ?
#
loop_
_entity_poly.entity_id
_entity_poly.type
_entity_poly.pdbx_seq_one_letter_code
_entity_poly.pdbx_strand_id
1 'polypeptide(L)'
;MEQSRDEFIKAGWERGSFVCLSQNIRLLEYIPLELKEFLISTADVNEVYFVPVLYDCALISENFTQEPWVNLVVCWKCSKNDGDGNFKYCKNPRKYHFPLNVKGEQVFFETNALAITHMRRDIFLQSSIIPDVKWPVFGLETMLNWLTERIRQPVFPDEWNDRLKSKKKLLEKFYSDQTLVDKCAGVFFHITPFKQIDKAERYTVSALIVTPSLENGAEHKRFNREMKPKLDALKEQLRLILQGIENVEVKTVLDLQEDQFTRKEERLYKRYQLEFMTYKSGGDDSMVLPSDLQFSFVQYE
;
A
#
# COMPACT_ATOMS: atom_id res chain seq x y z
N MET A 1 -18.43 33.08 -10.67
CA MET A 1 -17.03 33.53 -10.88
C MET A 1 -16.23 32.27 -11.17
N GLU A 2 -15.64 32.16 -12.35
CA GLU A 2 -14.67 31.08 -12.60
C GLU A 2 -13.41 31.43 -11.81
N GLN A 3 -13.08 30.61 -10.84
CA GLN A 3 -11.81 30.74 -10.12
C GLN A 3 -10.68 30.32 -11.05
N SER A 4 -9.65 31.15 -11.14
CA SER A 4 -8.49 30.85 -11.96
C SER A 4 -7.55 29.86 -11.26
N ARG A 5 -6.74 29.16 -12.04
CA ARG A 5 -5.70 28.26 -11.54
C ARG A 5 -4.78 28.96 -10.52
N ASP A 6 -4.44 30.22 -10.79
CA ASP A 6 -3.58 31.02 -9.90
C ASP A 6 -4.21 31.30 -8.54
N GLU A 7 -5.55 31.41 -8.48
CA GLU A 7 -6.26 31.55 -7.21
C GLU A 7 -6.20 30.27 -6.37
N PHE A 8 -6.30 29.10 -7.01
CA PHE A 8 -6.14 27.82 -6.31
C PHE A 8 -4.71 27.63 -5.78
N ILE A 9 -3.69 27.97 -6.57
CA ILE A 9 -2.29 27.93 -6.16
C ILE A 9 -2.05 28.89 -4.99
N LYS A 10 -2.54 30.13 -5.06
CA LYS A 10 -2.42 31.13 -3.98
C LYS A 10 -3.15 30.68 -2.71
N ALA A 11 -4.26 29.96 -2.84
CA ALA A 11 -4.97 29.36 -1.71
C ALA A 11 -4.25 28.15 -1.12
N GLY A 12 -3.16 27.67 -1.74
CA GLY A 12 -2.35 26.55 -1.26
C GLY A 12 -2.88 25.17 -1.66
N TRP A 13 -3.74 25.08 -2.67
CA TRP A 13 -4.25 23.80 -3.13
C TRP A 13 -3.18 22.98 -3.84
N GLU A 14 -2.93 21.79 -3.28
CA GLU A 14 -2.05 20.78 -3.84
C GLU A 14 -2.54 19.38 -3.46
N ARG A 15 -2.06 18.37 -4.14
CA ARG A 15 -2.31 16.98 -3.75
C ARG A 15 -1.82 16.75 -2.33
N GLY A 16 -2.67 16.19 -1.49
CA GLY A 16 -2.31 15.94 -0.10
C GLY A 16 -2.61 17.10 0.85
N SER A 17 -3.18 18.20 0.39
CA SER A 17 -3.68 19.28 1.25
C SER A 17 -4.72 18.74 2.24
N PHE A 18 -4.82 19.34 3.43
CA PHE A 18 -5.74 18.90 4.46
C PHE A 18 -6.92 19.86 4.61
N VAL A 19 -8.13 19.32 4.60
CA VAL A 19 -9.38 20.03 4.86
C VAL A 19 -10.04 19.43 6.10
N CYS A 20 -10.15 20.18 7.19
CA CYS A 20 -10.75 19.71 8.42
C CYS A 20 -12.27 19.68 8.33
N LEU A 21 -12.88 18.59 8.79
CA LEU A 21 -14.32 18.41 8.77
C LEU A 21 -15.05 19.47 9.63
N SER A 22 -14.55 19.77 10.83
CA SER A 22 -15.22 20.74 11.72
C SER A 22 -15.36 22.13 11.12
N GLN A 23 -14.43 22.54 10.27
CA GLN A 23 -14.48 23.82 9.54
C GLN A 23 -15.32 23.75 8.27
N ASN A 24 -15.62 22.54 7.79
CA ASN A 24 -16.28 22.29 6.51
C ASN A 24 -17.36 21.21 6.65
N ILE A 25 -18.18 21.30 7.67
CA ILE A 25 -19.18 20.28 8.06
C ILE A 25 -20.16 19.92 6.92
N ARG A 26 -20.40 20.86 5.99
CA ARG A 26 -21.22 20.65 4.79
C ARG A 26 -20.70 19.52 3.89
N LEU A 27 -19.40 19.17 3.96
CA LEU A 27 -18.83 18.08 3.16
C LEU A 27 -19.47 16.73 3.47
N LEU A 28 -20.07 16.57 4.66
CA LEU A 28 -20.85 15.37 5.03
C LEU A 28 -22.10 15.15 4.15
N GLU A 29 -22.56 16.15 3.43
CA GLU A 29 -23.71 16.03 2.53
C GLU A 29 -23.33 15.37 1.18
N TYR A 30 -22.01 15.31 0.89
CA TYR A 30 -21.48 14.88 -0.41
C TYR A 30 -20.69 13.58 -0.35
N ILE A 31 -20.64 12.91 0.81
CA ILE A 31 -20.00 11.61 0.98
C ILE A 31 -21.06 10.50 1.15
N PRO A 32 -20.69 9.22 0.90
CA PRO A 32 -21.60 8.09 1.14
C PRO A 32 -22.16 8.06 2.56
N LEU A 33 -23.40 7.62 2.69
CA LEU A 33 -24.12 7.60 3.98
C LEU A 33 -23.38 6.76 5.02
N GLU A 34 -22.85 5.62 4.62
CA GLU A 34 -22.11 4.70 5.50
C GLU A 34 -20.85 5.37 6.07
N LEU A 35 -20.13 6.13 5.24
CA LEU A 35 -18.96 6.89 5.70
C LEU A 35 -19.38 8.02 6.65
N LYS A 36 -20.44 8.73 6.33
CA LYS A 36 -20.99 9.80 7.18
C LYS A 36 -21.39 9.28 8.56
N GLU A 37 -22.16 8.21 8.62
CA GLU A 37 -22.60 7.58 9.87
C GLU A 37 -21.40 7.09 10.69
N PHE A 38 -20.43 6.47 10.03
CA PHE A 38 -19.19 6.03 10.67
C PHE A 38 -18.42 7.22 11.29
N LEU A 39 -18.22 8.30 10.55
CA LEU A 39 -17.47 9.47 11.05
C LEU A 39 -18.17 10.13 12.24
N ILE A 40 -19.50 10.30 12.18
CA ILE A 40 -20.28 10.91 13.25
C ILE A 40 -20.27 10.05 14.53
N SER A 41 -20.26 8.72 14.38
CA SER A 41 -20.32 7.80 15.52
C SER A 41 -18.96 7.48 16.14
N THR A 42 -17.86 7.64 15.39
CA THR A 42 -16.58 7.05 15.78
C THR A 42 -15.47 8.09 15.96
N ALA A 43 -15.52 9.21 15.24
CA ALA A 43 -14.42 10.18 15.20
C ALA A 43 -14.80 11.55 15.78
N ASP A 44 -13.82 12.23 16.40
CA ASP A 44 -13.97 13.64 16.70
C ASP A 44 -13.85 14.43 15.38
N VAL A 45 -14.88 15.18 15.02
CA VAL A 45 -14.93 15.98 13.80
C VAL A 45 -13.77 17.00 13.66
N ASN A 46 -13.18 17.40 14.78
CA ASN A 46 -12.00 18.30 14.81
C ASN A 46 -10.71 17.57 14.39
N GLU A 47 -10.72 16.24 14.43
CA GLU A 47 -9.58 15.39 14.12
C GLU A 47 -9.85 14.53 12.87
N VAL A 48 -10.83 14.95 12.02
CA VAL A 48 -11.13 14.33 10.73
C VAL A 48 -10.67 15.25 9.61
N TYR A 49 -9.88 14.69 8.69
CA TYR A 49 -9.40 15.41 7.51
C TYR A 49 -9.80 14.73 6.21
N PHE A 50 -10.16 15.55 5.22
CA PHE A 50 -10.32 15.18 3.82
C PHE A 50 -9.04 15.54 3.08
N VAL A 51 -8.50 14.59 2.34
CA VAL A 51 -7.22 14.72 1.64
C VAL A 51 -7.42 14.44 0.17
N PRO A 52 -7.23 15.42 -0.74
CA PRO A 52 -7.29 15.18 -2.17
C PRO A 52 -6.08 14.38 -2.63
N VAL A 53 -6.35 13.30 -3.35
CA VAL A 53 -5.31 12.40 -3.91
C VAL A 53 -5.24 12.48 -5.44
N LEU A 54 -6.00 13.39 -6.03
CA LEU A 54 -5.90 13.72 -7.45
C LEU A 54 -4.58 14.46 -7.72
N TYR A 55 -3.94 14.21 -8.86
CA TYR A 55 -2.70 14.91 -9.22
C TYR A 55 -2.93 16.42 -9.42
N ASP A 56 -1.91 17.23 -9.10
CA ASP A 56 -2.06 18.68 -8.97
C ASP A 56 -2.68 19.36 -10.19
N CYS A 57 -2.21 19.03 -11.40
CA CYS A 57 -2.75 19.66 -12.61
C CYS A 57 -4.25 19.45 -12.80
N ALA A 58 -4.79 18.29 -12.38
CA ALA A 58 -6.22 18.03 -12.44
C ALA A 58 -6.96 18.67 -11.25
N LEU A 59 -6.36 18.64 -10.05
CA LEU A 59 -6.96 19.24 -8.85
C LEU A 59 -7.23 20.73 -9.05
N ILE A 60 -6.24 21.48 -9.57
CA ILE A 60 -6.33 22.95 -9.79
C ILE A 60 -6.70 23.35 -11.22
N SER A 61 -7.20 22.41 -12.05
CA SER A 61 -7.67 22.71 -13.41
C SER A 61 -8.84 23.69 -13.39
N GLU A 62 -8.83 24.67 -14.26
CA GLU A 62 -9.96 25.59 -14.45
C GLU A 62 -11.15 24.92 -15.14
N ASN A 63 -10.91 23.79 -15.83
CA ASN A 63 -11.93 23.08 -16.56
C ASN A 63 -12.67 22.05 -15.69
N PHE A 64 -13.74 22.51 -15.03
CA PHE A 64 -14.61 21.64 -14.23
C PHE A 64 -15.46 20.67 -15.04
N THR A 65 -15.54 20.83 -16.36
CA THR A 65 -16.25 19.89 -17.23
C THR A 65 -15.39 18.68 -17.54
N GLN A 66 -14.09 18.89 -17.79
CA GLN A 66 -13.16 17.79 -18.04
C GLN A 66 -12.73 17.08 -16.77
N GLU A 67 -12.56 17.83 -15.67
CA GLU A 67 -12.15 17.30 -14.37
C GLU A 67 -13.19 17.67 -13.29
N PRO A 68 -14.41 17.07 -13.35
CA PRO A 68 -15.50 17.45 -12.44
C PRO A 68 -15.34 16.88 -11.04
N TRP A 69 -14.54 15.82 -10.84
CA TRP A 69 -14.45 15.06 -9.61
C TRP A 69 -13.06 15.17 -8.97
N VAL A 70 -13.03 15.16 -7.65
CA VAL A 70 -11.81 14.97 -6.87
C VAL A 70 -11.89 13.65 -6.09
N ASN A 71 -10.85 12.84 -6.21
CA ASN A 71 -10.69 11.65 -5.38
C ASN A 71 -10.12 12.06 -4.02
N LEU A 72 -10.71 11.53 -2.97
CA LEU A 72 -10.42 11.89 -1.59
C LEU A 72 -10.13 10.66 -0.76
N VAL A 73 -9.21 10.81 0.18
CA VAL A 73 -9.07 9.94 1.33
C VAL A 73 -9.52 10.71 2.55
N VAL A 74 -10.41 10.11 3.34
CA VAL A 74 -10.80 10.66 4.64
C VAL A 74 -10.00 9.94 5.71
N CYS A 75 -9.42 10.69 6.63
CA CYS A 75 -8.66 10.13 7.74
C CYS A 75 -9.05 10.79 9.06
N TRP A 76 -8.87 10.06 10.14
CA TRP A 76 -9.14 10.50 11.51
C TRP A 76 -8.03 10.05 12.43
N LYS A 77 -7.91 10.72 13.57
CA LYS A 77 -6.89 10.39 14.55
C LYS A 77 -7.07 8.96 15.09
N CYS A 78 -5.98 8.22 15.19
CA CYS A 78 -5.96 6.90 15.80
C CYS A 78 -6.30 6.97 17.28
N SER A 79 -7.01 5.95 17.77
CA SER A 79 -7.23 5.76 19.21
C SER A 79 -5.93 5.42 19.97
N LYS A 80 -4.96 4.81 19.29
CA LYS A 80 -3.61 4.52 19.82
C LYS A 80 -2.63 5.59 19.37
N ASN A 81 -1.93 6.23 20.29
CA ASN A 81 -1.00 7.32 20.00
C ASN A 81 0.08 6.96 18.96
N ASP A 82 0.59 5.73 18.98
CA ASP A 82 1.65 5.27 18.07
C ASP A 82 1.10 4.48 16.86
N GLY A 83 -0.22 4.45 16.68
CA GLY A 83 -0.89 3.59 15.70
C GLY A 83 -0.73 2.10 16.02
N ASP A 84 -1.30 1.24 15.18
CA ASP A 84 -1.17 -0.22 15.31
C ASP A 84 -0.18 -0.75 14.27
N GLY A 85 0.81 -1.52 14.71
CA GLY A 85 1.85 -2.10 13.86
C GLY A 85 1.31 -2.95 12.70
N ASN A 86 0.13 -3.55 12.87
CA ASN A 86 -0.53 -4.35 11.84
C ASN A 86 -1.06 -3.49 10.67
N PHE A 87 -1.27 -2.20 10.91
CA PHE A 87 -1.84 -1.28 9.93
C PHE A 87 -0.85 -0.22 9.43
N LYS A 88 0.38 -0.20 9.97
CA LYS A 88 1.47 0.65 9.48
C LYS A 88 2.10 0.07 8.20
N TYR A 89 2.84 0.90 7.49
CA TYR A 89 3.69 0.50 6.34
C TYR A 89 2.91 -0.17 5.20
N CYS A 90 1.67 0.24 4.97
CA CYS A 90 0.79 -0.34 3.94
C CYS A 90 0.56 -1.85 4.06
N LYS A 91 0.77 -2.43 5.26
CA LYS A 91 0.65 -3.89 5.49
C LYS A 91 -0.76 -4.41 5.26
N ASN A 92 -1.76 -3.59 5.55
CA ASN A 92 -3.16 -3.98 5.44
C ASN A 92 -3.85 -3.20 4.32
N PRO A 93 -4.39 -3.86 3.28
CA PRO A 93 -5.04 -3.16 2.17
C PRO A 93 -6.40 -2.56 2.53
N ARG A 94 -6.98 -2.90 3.69
CA ARG A 94 -8.28 -2.38 4.13
C ARG A 94 -8.20 -1.26 5.15
N LYS A 95 -7.08 -1.18 5.89
CA LYS A 95 -6.86 -0.20 6.94
C LYS A 95 -5.40 0.25 6.92
N TYR A 96 -5.19 1.55 7.08
CA TYR A 96 -3.85 2.13 7.07
C TYR A 96 -3.70 3.14 8.21
N HIS A 97 -2.65 2.96 9.02
CA HIS A 97 -2.23 3.89 10.06
C HIS A 97 -0.95 4.60 9.63
N PHE A 98 -0.97 5.90 9.66
CA PHE A 98 0.14 6.73 9.20
C PHE A 98 0.32 7.97 10.08
N PRO A 99 1.57 8.47 10.21
CA PRO A 99 1.84 9.68 10.96
C PRO A 99 1.54 10.92 10.12
N LEU A 100 1.07 11.98 10.80
CA LEU A 100 1.04 13.35 10.31
C LEU A 100 1.72 14.26 11.33
N ASN A 101 2.28 15.37 10.86
CA ASN A 101 2.78 16.44 11.74
C ASN A 101 1.65 17.45 11.94
N VAL A 102 1.09 17.47 13.13
CA VAL A 102 0.01 18.39 13.53
C VAL A 102 0.58 19.40 14.50
N LYS A 103 0.66 20.68 14.10
CA LYS A 103 1.24 21.78 14.91
C LYS A 103 2.65 21.47 15.43
N GLY A 104 3.46 20.73 14.65
CA GLY A 104 4.83 20.36 15.01
C GLY A 104 4.95 19.05 15.80
N GLU A 105 3.85 18.42 16.19
CA GLU A 105 3.85 17.13 16.87
C GLU A 105 3.46 15.99 15.90
N GLN A 106 4.10 14.85 16.02
CA GLN A 106 3.73 13.66 15.25
C GLN A 106 2.53 12.97 15.88
N VAL A 107 1.46 12.87 15.12
CA VAL A 107 0.20 12.22 15.52
C VAL A 107 -0.19 11.16 14.49
N PHE A 108 -0.62 9.99 14.95
CA PHE A 108 -1.05 8.93 14.05
C PHE A 108 -2.52 9.06 13.67
N PHE A 109 -2.76 8.89 12.37
CA PHE A 109 -4.09 8.90 11.75
C PHE A 109 -4.39 7.54 11.15
N GLU A 110 -5.68 7.25 11.05
CA GLU A 110 -6.23 6.06 10.43
C GLU A 110 -7.04 6.46 9.20
N THR A 111 -6.95 5.65 8.15
CA THR A 111 -7.92 5.58 7.08
C THR A 111 -8.26 4.12 6.78
N ASN A 112 -9.38 3.88 6.11
CA ASN A 112 -9.77 2.54 5.71
C ASN A 112 -10.46 2.52 4.33
N ALA A 113 -10.83 1.33 3.89
CA ALA A 113 -11.46 1.12 2.59
C ALA A 113 -12.76 1.92 2.38
N LEU A 114 -13.53 2.15 3.45
CA LEU A 114 -14.78 2.93 3.43
C LEU A 114 -14.50 4.43 3.22
N ALA A 115 -13.34 4.89 3.66
CA ALA A 115 -12.95 6.30 3.65
C ALA A 115 -12.33 6.79 2.33
N ILE A 116 -12.29 5.93 1.30
CA ILE A 116 -11.90 6.31 -0.06
C ILE A 116 -13.16 6.71 -0.81
N THR A 117 -13.27 7.99 -1.16
CA THR A 117 -14.47 8.55 -1.77
C THR A 117 -14.13 9.55 -2.86
N HIS A 118 -15.14 10.13 -3.46
CA HIS A 118 -15.01 11.25 -4.39
C HIS A 118 -16.18 12.21 -4.20
N MET A 119 -15.94 13.45 -4.58
CA MET A 119 -17.01 14.45 -4.64
C MET A 119 -16.77 15.44 -5.79
N ARG A 120 -17.74 16.30 -6.03
CA ARG A 120 -17.55 17.36 -7.04
C ARG A 120 -16.42 18.28 -6.61
N ARG A 121 -15.49 18.51 -7.52
CA ARG A 121 -14.28 19.31 -7.28
C ARG A 121 -14.61 20.79 -7.00
N ASP A 122 -15.61 21.36 -7.69
CA ASP A 122 -16.10 22.72 -7.47
C ASP A 122 -16.68 22.93 -6.06
N ILE A 123 -17.24 21.89 -5.44
CA ILE A 123 -17.72 21.90 -4.05
C ILE A 123 -16.54 21.80 -3.09
N PHE A 124 -15.62 20.88 -3.33
CA PHE A 124 -14.48 20.62 -2.47
C PHE A 124 -13.53 21.82 -2.37
N LEU A 125 -13.20 22.44 -3.50
CA LEU A 125 -12.28 23.59 -3.57
C LEU A 125 -12.81 24.88 -2.93
N GLN A 126 -14.09 24.93 -2.54
CA GLN A 126 -14.64 26.02 -1.72
C GLN A 126 -14.31 25.85 -0.22
N SER A 127 -13.66 24.78 0.16
CA SER A 127 -13.27 24.51 1.55
C SER A 127 -11.97 25.24 1.92
N SER A 128 -11.72 25.38 3.22
CA SER A 128 -10.49 25.98 3.72
C SER A 128 -9.44 24.92 4.00
N ILE A 129 -8.22 25.12 3.52
CA ILE A 129 -7.07 24.27 3.80
C ILE A 129 -6.54 24.58 5.22
N ILE A 130 -6.06 23.55 5.90
CA ILE A 130 -5.40 23.66 7.19
C ILE A 130 -3.88 23.64 7.00
N PRO A 131 -3.17 24.74 7.26
CA PRO A 131 -1.72 24.82 7.06
C PRO A 131 -0.90 24.10 8.15
N ASP A 132 -1.50 23.87 9.32
CA ASP A 132 -0.83 23.32 10.50
C ASP A 132 -0.73 21.80 10.50
N VAL A 133 -1.28 21.13 9.47
CA VAL A 133 -1.17 19.68 9.27
C VAL A 133 -0.31 19.41 8.05
N LYS A 134 0.73 18.62 8.22
CA LYS A 134 1.70 18.32 7.16
C LYS A 134 2.03 16.83 7.09
N TRP A 135 2.33 16.37 5.90
CA TRP A 135 2.90 15.05 5.72
C TRP A 135 4.33 15.00 6.27
N PRO A 136 4.74 13.89 6.90
CA PRO A 136 6.16 13.61 7.06
C PRO A 136 6.82 13.37 5.71
N VAL A 137 8.14 13.34 5.67
CA VAL A 137 8.89 13.00 4.47
C VAL A 137 8.39 11.66 3.91
N PHE A 138 8.08 11.62 2.61
CA PHE A 138 7.47 10.48 1.90
C PHE A 138 6.10 9.99 2.42
N GLY A 139 5.47 10.71 3.34
CA GLY A 139 4.17 10.29 3.90
C GLY A 139 3.05 10.24 2.87
N LEU A 140 2.97 11.26 2.00
CA LEU A 140 1.99 11.31 0.91
C LEU A 140 2.24 10.20 -0.11
N GLU A 141 3.49 9.99 -0.51
CA GLU A 141 3.87 8.93 -1.46
C GLU A 141 3.46 7.55 -0.93
N THR A 142 3.65 7.30 0.36
CA THR A 142 3.24 6.05 1.00
C THR A 142 1.72 5.88 0.99
N MET A 143 0.98 6.95 1.25
CA MET A 143 -0.48 6.94 1.12
C MET A 143 -0.91 6.62 -0.32
N LEU A 144 -0.29 7.24 -1.31
CA LEU A 144 -0.58 7.00 -2.73
C LEU A 144 -0.22 5.56 -3.14
N ASN A 145 0.87 5.02 -2.62
CA ASN A 145 1.25 3.62 -2.82
C ASN A 145 0.19 2.67 -2.23
N TRP A 146 -0.27 2.93 -1.00
CA TRP A 146 -1.34 2.15 -0.38
C TRP A 146 -2.62 2.15 -1.22
N LEU A 147 -3.04 3.31 -1.75
CA LEU A 147 -4.19 3.43 -2.65
C LEU A 147 -3.96 2.66 -3.96
N THR A 148 -2.78 2.81 -4.55
CA THR A 148 -2.41 2.14 -5.81
C THR A 148 -2.40 0.64 -5.65
N GLU A 149 -1.81 0.12 -4.56
CA GLU A 149 -1.79 -1.31 -4.27
C GLU A 149 -3.20 -1.88 -4.13
N ARG A 150 -4.12 -1.18 -3.49
CA ARG A 150 -5.53 -1.61 -3.42
C ARG A 150 -6.18 -1.80 -4.80
N ILE A 151 -5.85 -0.96 -5.76
CA ILE A 151 -6.41 -1.00 -7.13
C ILE A 151 -5.65 -2.00 -7.99
N ARG A 152 -4.32 -2.08 -7.82
CA ARG A 152 -3.42 -2.91 -8.63
C ARG A 152 -3.26 -4.32 -8.09
N GLN A 153 -3.64 -4.55 -6.84
CA GLN A 153 -3.40 -5.82 -6.16
C GLN A 153 -4.04 -6.98 -6.96
N PRO A 154 -3.25 -7.91 -7.47
CA PRO A 154 -3.80 -9.06 -8.18
C PRO A 154 -4.54 -9.92 -7.17
N VAL A 155 -5.77 -10.24 -7.48
CA VAL A 155 -6.52 -11.24 -6.74
C VAL A 155 -6.04 -12.60 -7.21
N PHE A 156 -5.20 -13.26 -6.42
CA PHE A 156 -4.86 -14.65 -6.67
C PHE A 156 -6.12 -15.53 -6.52
N PRO A 157 -6.27 -16.58 -7.36
CA PRO A 157 -7.40 -17.49 -7.24
C PRO A 157 -7.56 -18.05 -5.83
N ASP A 158 -8.80 -18.18 -5.35
CA ASP A 158 -9.08 -18.70 -4.00
C ASP A 158 -8.50 -20.11 -3.81
N GLU A 159 -8.60 -20.96 -4.81
CA GLU A 159 -8.02 -22.31 -4.75
C GLU A 159 -6.50 -22.28 -4.61
N TRP A 160 -5.79 -21.34 -5.27
CA TRP A 160 -4.36 -21.13 -5.05
C TRP A 160 -4.06 -20.74 -3.59
N ASN A 161 -4.79 -19.77 -3.08
CA ASN A 161 -4.62 -19.31 -1.69
C ASN A 161 -4.96 -20.42 -0.68
N ASP A 162 -6.00 -21.21 -0.96
CA ASP A 162 -6.40 -22.33 -0.10
C ASP A 162 -5.33 -23.43 -0.03
N ARG A 163 -4.68 -23.73 -1.16
CA ARG A 163 -3.53 -24.67 -1.19
C ARG A 163 -2.34 -24.15 -0.37
N LEU A 164 -2.01 -22.88 -0.50
CA LEU A 164 -0.93 -22.26 0.26
C LEU A 164 -1.17 -22.28 1.78
N LYS A 165 -2.43 -22.30 2.24
CA LYS A 165 -2.77 -22.38 3.68
C LYS A 165 -2.18 -23.62 4.35
N SER A 166 -2.02 -24.73 3.63
CA SER A 166 -1.38 -25.95 4.15
C SER A 166 0.07 -25.70 4.60
N LYS A 167 0.73 -24.67 4.05
CA LYS A 167 2.11 -24.27 4.34
C LYS A 167 2.22 -22.92 5.04
N LYS A 168 1.12 -22.39 5.59
CA LYS A 168 1.05 -21.06 6.20
C LYS A 168 2.23 -20.80 7.16
N LYS A 169 2.47 -21.66 8.14
CA LYS A 169 3.57 -21.48 9.12
C LYS A 169 4.97 -21.43 8.48
N LEU A 170 5.19 -22.20 7.43
CA LEU A 170 6.48 -22.20 6.73
C LEU A 170 6.65 -20.94 5.89
N LEU A 171 5.58 -20.46 5.26
CA LEU A 171 5.57 -19.19 4.54
C LEU A 171 5.74 -18.01 5.51
N GLU A 172 5.06 -17.98 6.66
CA GLU A 172 5.26 -16.98 7.71
C GLU A 172 6.72 -16.90 8.15
N LYS A 173 7.35 -18.06 8.41
CA LYS A 173 8.78 -18.13 8.75
C LYS A 173 9.66 -17.61 7.61
N PHE A 174 9.36 -17.97 6.37
CA PHE A 174 10.07 -17.50 5.19
C PHE A 174 9.97 -15.98 5.04
N TYR A 175 8.76 -15.41 5.11
CA TYR A 175 8.54 -13.97 4.98
C TYR A 175 9.06 -13.15 6.17
N SER A 176 9.25 -13.77 7.33
CA SER A 176 9.89 -13.13 8.50
C SER A 176 11.42 -13.25 8.52
N ASP A 177 12.03 -13.88 7.50
CA ASP A 177 13.50 -13.93 7.39
C ASP A 177 14.08 -12.53 7.26
N GLN A 178 15.04 -12.18 8.12
CA GLN A 178 15.61 -10.85 8.18
C GLN A 178 16.25 -10.40 6.86
N THR A 179 16.80 -11.35 6.10
CA THR A 179 17.40 -11.04 4.79
C THR A 179 16.32 -10.64 3.79
N LEU A 180 15.17 -11.35 3.80
CA LEU A 180 14.04 -11.03 2.94
C LEU A 180 13.46 -9.67 3.32
N VAL A 181 13.27 -9.43 4.62
CA VAL A 181 12.71 -8.19 5.17
C VAL A 181 13.55 -6.97 4.85
N ASP A 182 14.88 -7.05 5.09
CA ASP A 182 15.77 -5.89 5.03
C ASP A 182 16.38 -5.64 3.66
N LYS A 183 16.46 -6.68 2.82
CA LYS A 183 17.30 -6.66 1.62
C LYS A 183 16.60 -7.07 0.33
N CYS A 184 15.31 -7.43 0.39
CA CYS A 184 14.56 -7.81 -0.80
C CYS A 184 13.41 -6.84 -1.04
N ALA A 185 13.22 -6.44 -2.29
CA ALA A 185 12.13 -5.57 -2.71
C ALA A 185 10.78 -6.31 -2.77
N GLY A 186 10.78 -7.64 -2.87
CA GLY A 186 9.56 -8.43 -2.82
C GLY A 186 9.70 -9.85 -3.33
N VAL A 187 8.62 -10.62 -3.14
CA VAL A 187 8.46 -11.98 -3.68
C VAL A 187 7.29 -11.98 -4.66
N PHE A 188 7.52 -12.49 -5.85
CA PHE A 188 6.56 -12.45 -6.94
C PHE A 188 6.31 -13.84 -7.47
N PHE A 189 5.03 -14.15 -7.75
CA PHE A 189 4.62 -15.42 -8.33
C PHE A 189 4.01 -15.23 -9.72
N HIS A 190 4.41 -16.11 -10.64
CA HIS A 190 3.70 -16.36 -11.89
C HIS A 190 3.08 -17.75 -11.79
N ILE A 191 1.76 -17.81 -11.69
CA ILE A 191 1.01 -19.06 -11.65
C ILE A 191 0.27 -19.29 -12.97
N THR A 192 0.19 -20.54 -13.36
CA THR A 192 -0.52 -20.93 -14.59
C THR A 192 -1.39 -22.16 -14.31
N PRO A 193 -2.69 -22.11 -14.62
CA PRO A 193 -3.43 -20.96 -15.15
C PRO A 193 -3.70 -19.90 -14.07
N PHE A 194 -3.75 -18.61 -14.44
CA PHE A 194 -4.11 -17.53 -13.51
C PHE A 194 -5.64 -17.36 -13.45
N LYS A 195 -6.33 -18.41 -13.00
CA LYS A 195 -7.78 -18.47 -12.82
C LYS A 195 -8.13 -19.51 -11.77
N GLN A 196 -9.38 -19.51 -11.31
CA GLN A 196 -9.90 -20.57 -10.45
C GLN A 196 -9.91 -21.90 -11.23
N ILE A 197 -9.46 -22.97 -10.59
CA ILE A 197 -9.47 -24.35 -11.11
C ILE A 197 -10.00 -25.30 -10.06
N ASP A 198 -10.34 -26.52 -10.47
CA ASP A 198 -10.76 -27.57 -9.56
C ASP A 198 -9.60 -28.10 -8.72
N LYS A 199 -9.91 -28.64 -7.54
CA LYS A 199 -8.89 -29.20 -6.62
C LYS A 199 -8.02 -30.29 -7.26
N ALA A 200 -8.58 -31.08 -8.20
CA ALA A 200 -7.86 -32.14 -8.90
C ALA A 200 -6.89 -31.61 -9.97
N GLU A 201 -7.09 -30.38 -10.45
CA GLU A 201 -6.23 -29.76 -11.46
C GLU A 201 -4.95 -29.21 -10.81
N ARG A 202 -3.94 -28.94 -11.65
CA ARG A 202 -2.61 -28.51 -11.19
C ARG A 202 -2.33 -27.06 -11.54
N TYR A 203 -1.79 -26.33 -10.58
CA TYR A 203 -1.10 -25.05 -10.86
C TYR A 203 0.38 -25.31 -11.13
N THR A 204 0.91 -24.56 -12.06
CA THR A 204 2.34 -24.44 -12.28
C THR A 204 2.80 -23.08 -11.75
N VAL A 205 3.87 -23.03 -10.96
CA VAL A 205 4.37 -21.78 -10.35
C VAL A 205 5.83 -21.53 -10.72
N SER A 206 6.12 -20.28 -11.06
CA SER A 206 7.48 -19.71 -11.05
C SER A 206 7.52 -18.58 -10.03
N ALA A 207 8.59 -18.48 -9.25
CA ALA A 207 8.75 -17.46 -8.23
C ALA A 207 10.01 -16.62 -8.47
N LEU A 208 9.93 -15.34 -8.13
CA LEU A 208 11.05 -14.40 -8.16
C LEU A 208 11.20 -13.77 -6.77
N ILE A 209 12.45 -13.71 -6.28
CA ILE A 209 12.83 -12.87 -5.16
C ILE A 209 13.57 -11.67 -5.77
N VAL A 210 12.98 -10.47 -5.64
CA VAL A 210 13.54 -9.26 -6.22
C VAL A 210 14.35 -8.52 -5.17
N THR A 211 15.56 -8.10 -5.53
CA THR A 211 16.45 -7.31 -4.67
C THR A 211 16.62 -5.91 -5.26
N PRO A 212 16.93 -4.89 -4.44
CA PRO A 212 17.25 -3.56 -4.95
C PRO A 212 18.38 -3.58 -5.97
N SER A 213 18.37 -2.62 -6.88
CA SER A 213 19.45 -2.41 -7.85
C SER A 213 20.75 -2.04 -7.16
N LEU A 214 21.88 -2.43 -7.75
CA LEU A 214 23.21 -2.14 -7.24
C LEU A 214 23.87 -1.07 -8.12
N GLU A 215 24.35 -0.01 -7.49
CA GLU A 215 24.84 1.18 -8.22
C GLU A 215 26.24 1.02 -8.81
N ASN A 216 27.09 0.20 -8.19
CA ASN A 216 28.51 0.14 -8.59
C ASN A 216 29.15 -1.23 -8.38
N GLY A 217 30.33 -1.42 -8.96
CA GLY A 217 31.06 -2.69 -8.91
C GLY A 217 31.51 -3.14 -7.52
N ALA A 218 31.69 -2.22 -6.57
CA ALA A 218 32.02 -2.57 -5.18
C ALA A 218 30.82 -3.19 -4.47
N GLU A 219 29.63 -2.65 -4.70
CA GLU A 219 28.36 -3.20 -4.20
C GLU A 219 28.07 -4.57 -4.79
N HIS A 220 28.29 -4.77 -6.10
CA HIS A 220 28.18 -6.07 -6.74
C HIS A 220 29.10 -7.12 -6.11
N LYS A 221 30.37 -6.77 -5.82
CA LYS A 221 31.31 -7.68 -5.15
C LYS A 221 30.86 -8.02 -3.73
N ARG A 222 30.38 -7.01 -2.98
CA ARG A 222 29.85 -7.20 -1.62
C ARG A 222 28.60 -8.07 -1.64
N PHE A 223 27.65 -7.77 -2.53
CA PHE A 223 26.43 -8.54 -2.73
C PHE A 223 26.72 -10.01 -3.01
N ASN A 224 27.60 -10.30 -3.99
CA ASN A 224 27.95 -11.67 -4.34
C ASN A 224 28.60 -12.43 -3.18
N ARG A 225 29.38 -11.77 -2.34
CA ARG A 225 30.04 -12.39 -1.20
C ARG A 225 29.08 -12.62 -0.02
N GLU A 226 28.24 -11.64 0.29
CA GLU A 226 27.48 -11.60 1.55
C GLU A 226 25.99 -11.98 1.36
N MET A 227 25.40 -11.57 0.25
CA MET A 227 23.98 -11.72 0.00
C MET A 227 23.62 -12.92 -0.86
N LYS A 228 24.41 -13.21 -1.89
CA LYS A 228 24.09 -14.30 -2.83
C LYS A 228 23.91 -15.66 -2.15
N PRO A 229 24.77 -16.09 -1.19
CA PRO A 229 24.54 -17.34 -0.47
C PRO A 229 23.23 -17.38 0.34
N LYS A 230 22.85 -16.22 0.92
CA LYS A 230 21.58 -16.12 1.69
C LYS A 230 20.38 -16.17 0.75
N LEU A 231 20.45 -15.50 -0.40
CA LEU A 231 19.40 -15.58 -1.43
C LEU A 231 19.26 -16.99 -1.99
N ASP A 232 20.36 -17.70 -2.21
CA ASP A 232 20.34 -19.08 -2.66
C ASP A 232 19.64 -19.99 -1.63
N ALA A 233 19.90 -19.78 -0.34
CA ALA A 233 19.20 -20.48 0.73
C ALA A 233 17.69 -20.13 0.76
N LEU A 234 17.32 -18.85 0.61
CA LEU A 234 15.94 -18.42 0.54
C LEU A 234 15.21 -19.00 -0.68
N LYS A 235 15.85 -19.03 -1.84
CA LYS A 235 15.26 -19.66 -3.04
C LYS A 235 14.99 -21.13 -2.83
N GLU A 236 15.93 -21.86 -2.24
CA GLU A 236 15.75 -23.28 -1.99
C GLU A 236 14.66 -23.51 -0.92
N GLN A 237 14.64 -22.71 0.14
CA GLN A 237 13.55 -22.75 1.14
C GLN A 237 12.19 -22.53 0.49
N LEU A 238 12.03 -21.48 -0.34
CA LEU A 238 10.77 -21.19 -1.03
C LEU A 238 10.39 -22.35 -1.98
N ARG A 239 11.37 -22.89 -2.71
CA ARG A 239 11.17 -24.05 -3.60
C ARG A 239 10.60 -25.24 -2.84
N LEU A 240 11.21 -25.62 -1.72
CA LEU A 240 10.77 -26.74 -0.89
C LEU A 240 9.37 -26.52 -0.31
N ILE A 241 9.07 -25.27 0.12
CA ILE A 241 7.71 -24.93 0.60
C ILE A 241 6.68 -25.17 -0.50
N LEU A 242 6.93 -24.62 -1.69
CA LEU A 242 6.01 -24.69 -2.83
C LEU A 242 5.86 -26.13 -3.36
N GLN A 243 6.96 -26.89 -3.46
CA GLN A 243 6.94 -28.32 -3.85
C GLN A 243 6.16 -29.20 -2.89
N GLY A 244 6.11 -28.81 -1.61
CA GLY A 244 5.35 -29.53 -0.58
C GLY A 244 3.82 -29.27 -0.65
N ILE A 245 3.33 -28.49 -1.60
CA ILE A 245 1.90 -28.18 -1.77
C ILE A 245 1.30 -29.14 -2.79
N GLU A 246 0.18 -29.74 -2.42
CA GLU A 246 -0.53 -30.69 -3.29
C GLU A 246 -1.02 -30.01 -4.58
N ASN A 247 -0.86 -30.70 -5.70
CA ASN A 247 -1.24 -30.21 -7.03
C ASN A 247 -0.63 -28.87 -7.43
N VAL A 248 0.61 -28.60 -6.96
CA VAL A 248 1.43 -27.47 -7.39
C VAL A 248 2.75 -27.98 -7.97
N GLU A 249 3.04 -27.60 -9.21
CA GLU A 249 4.30 -27.88 -9.90
C GLU A 249 5.19 -26.64 -9.90
N VAL A 250 6.38 -26.72 -9.32
CA VAL A 250 7.34 -25.63 -9.29
C VAL A 250 8.25 -25.68 -10.51
N LYS A 251 8.14 -24.68 -11.40
CA LYS A 251 9.04 -24.54 -12.56
C LYS A 251 10.38 -23.96 -12.17
N THR A 252 10.36 -22.76 -11.62
CA THR A 252 11.59 -22.02 -11.29
C THR A 252 11.40 -21.21 -10.02
N VAL A 253 12.50 -21.03 -9.27
CA VAL A 253 12.61 -20.02 -8.20
C VAL A 253 13.93 -19.29 -8.46
N LEU A 254 13.85 -18.02 -8.81
CA LEU A 254 15.00 -17.20 -9.21
C LEU A 254 15.10 -15.95 -8.35
N ASP A 255 16.26 -15.30 -8.36
CA ASP A 255 16.45 -13.95 -7.86
C ASP A 255 16.79 -13.01 -9.03
N LEU A 256 16.27 -11.78 -8.96
CA LEU A 256 16.53 -10.70 -9.91
C LEU A 256 16.80 -9.41 -9.15
N GLN A 257 17.56 -8.50 -9.76
CA GLN A 257 17.62 -7.11 -9.31
C GLN A 257 16.49 -6.29 -9.93
N GLU A 258 16.08 -5.20 -9.29
CA GLU A 258 14.97 -4.36 -9.77
C GLU A 258 15.20 -3.83 -11.20
N ASP A 259 16.44 -3.48 -11.55
CA ASP A 259 16.80 -3.05 -12.90
C ASP A 259 16.66 -4.14 -13.97
N GLN A 260 16.66 -5.40 -13.55
CA GLN A 260 16.42 -6.59 -14.40
C GLN A 260 14.91 -6.98 -14.43
N PHE A 261 14.12 -6.45 -13.51
CA PHE A 261 12.68 -6.72 -13.42
C PHE A 261 11.92 -5.85 -14.41
N THR A 262 11.78 -6.37 -15.63
CA THR A 262 11.22 -5.62 -16.75
C THR A 262 9.70 -5.44 -16.65
N ARG A 263 9.12 -4.52 -17.43
CA ARG A 263 7.67 -4.37 -17.58
C ARG A 263 6.96 -5.64 -18.05
N LYS A 264 7.67 -6.54 -18.72
CA LYS A 264 7.13 -7.86 -19.11
C LYS A 264 7.00 -8.77 -17.91
N GLU A 265 8.03 -8.85 -17.07
CA GLU A 265 8.00 -9.61 -15.83
C GLU A 265 6.91 -9.07 -14.90
N GLU A 266 6.81 -7.76 -14.71
CA GLU A 266 5.77 -7.14 -13.88
C GLU A 266 4.34 -7.52 -14.31
N ARG A 267 4.10 -7.73 -15.63
CA ARG A 267 2.80 -8.20 -16.13
C ARG A 267 2.54 -9.66 -15.82
N LEU A 268 3.55 -10.49 -15.85
CA LEU A 268 3.45 -11.95 -15.66
C LEU A 268 3.52 -12.35 -14.19
N TYR A 269 4.47 -11.79 -13.47
CA TYR A 269 4.70 -12.06 -12.06
C TYR A 269 3.93 -11.06 -11.20
N LYS A 270 3.18 -11.59 -10.25
CA LYS A 270 2.39 -10.78 -9.32
C LYS A 270 3.01 -10.87 -7.93
N ARG A 271 3.17 -9.74 -7.28
CA ARG A 271 3.65 -9.69 -5.90
C ARG A 271 2.72 -10.52 -5.03
N TYR A 272 3.30 -11.41 -4.24
CA TYR A 272 2.56 -12.23 -3.30
C TYR A 272 2.85 -11.75 -1.88
N GLN A 273 1.80 -11.40 -1.18
CA GLN A 273 1.83 -10.99 0.22
C GLN A 273 1.05 -12.02 1.04
N LEU A 274 1.55 -12.36 2.23
CA LEU A 274 0.87 -13.35 3.09
C LEU A 274 -0.51 -12.91 3.59
N GLU A 275 -0.80 -11.62 3.50
CA GLU A 275 -2.11 -11.04 3.85
C GLU A 275 -3.28 -11.69 3.10
N PHE A 276 -3.05 -12.21 1.90
CA PHE A 276 -4.06 -12.99 1.17
C PHE A 276 -4.55 -14.24 1.94
N MET A 277 -3.76 -14.71 2.91
CA MET A 277 -4.11 -15.86 3.72
C MET A 277 -4.73 -15.52 5.07
N THR A 278 -4.54 -14.30 5.58
CA THR A 278 -4.90 -13.91 6.95
C THR A 278 -6.33 -13.37 7.10
N TYR A 279 -6.96 -12.92 6.04
CA TYR A 279 -8.25 -12.25 6.10
C TYR A 279 -9.43 -13.05 6.66
N LYS A 280 -9.31 -14.37 6.79
CA LYS A 280 -10.40 -15.22 7.32
C LYS A 280 -10.24 -15.62 8.80
N SER A 281 -9.14 -15.31 9.47
CA SER A 281 -8.83 -15.94 10.76
C SER A 281 -8.56 -15.01 11.93
N GLY A 282 -8.78 -13.69 11.87
CA GLY A 282 -8.69 -12.81 13.06
C GLY A 282 -7.43 -12.97 13.92
N GLY A 283 -6.33 -13.47 13.37
CA GLY A 283 -5.08 -13.72 14.06
C GLY A 283 -4.14 -12.52 14.04
N ASP A 284 -3.20 -12.52 14.95
CA ASP A 284 -2.15 -11.53 15.16
C ASP A 284 -1.36 -11.27 13.86
N ASP A 285 -1.65 -10.14 13.18
CA ASP A 285 -1.14 -9.80 11.87
C ASP A 285 0.20 -9.04 11.93
N SER A 286 1.10 -9.45 12.81
CA SER A 286 2.44 -8.87 12.95
C SER A 286 3.39 -9.25 11.81
N MET A 287 2.95 -9.09 10.57
CA MET A 287 3.79 -9.44 9.42
C MET A 287 4.62 -8.25 8.96
N VAL A 288 5.92 -8.50 8.85
CA VAL A 288 6.89 -7.56 8.34
C VAL A 288 6.86 -7.58 6.81
N LEU A 289 6.58 -6.43 6.19
CA LEU A 289 6.64 -6.28 4.73
C LEU A 289 8.09 -6.21 4.24
N PRO A 290 8.33 -6.56 2.97
CA PRO A 290 9.59 -6.30 2.29
C PRO A 290 10.04 -4.84 2.39
N SER A 291 11.34 -4.62 2.30
CA SER A 291 12.00 -3.35 2.59
C SER A 291 11.52 -2.14 1.78
N ASP A 292 11.06 -2.34 0.55
CA ASP A 292 10.56 -1.27 -0.32
C ASP A 292 9.34 -0.51 0.23
N LEU A 293 8.51 -1.18 1.04
CA LEU A 293 7.37 -0.55 1.72
C LEU A 293 7.71 -0.05 3.14
N GLN A 294 8.85 -0.45 3.69
CA GLN A 294 9.31 -0.01 5.01
C GLN A 294 10.11 1.29 4.96
N PHE A 295 10.85 1.54 3.88
CA PHE A 295 11.71 2.72 3.74
C PHE A 295 10.96 4.06 3.76
N SER A 296 9.65 4.06 3.50
CA SER A 296 8.83 5.27 3.52
C SER A 296 8.77 5.99 4.87
N PHE A 297 9.27 5.37 5.94
CA PHE A 297 9.26 5.92 7.30
C PHE A 297 10.64 5.95 7.97
N VAL A 298 11.71 5.62 7.25
CA VAL A 298 13.05 5.82 7.78
C VAL A 298 13.29 7.31 7.88
N GLN A 299 13.40 7.76 9.10
CA GLN A 299 13.78 9.11 9.46
C GLN A 299 15.10 9.44 8.78
N TYR A 300 15.05 10.40 7.88
CA TYR A 300 16.20 11.21 7.60
C TYR A 300 16.19 12.31 8.66
N GLU A 301 16.96 12.11 9.73
CA GLU A 301 17.40 13.19 10.61
C GLU A 301 18.26 14.20 9.84
#